data_17023943dc9fbcfc106f913308c646ee
#
_entry.id   17023943dc9fbcfc106f913308c646ee
#
_cell.length_a   1.000
_cell.length_b   1.000
_cell.length_c   1.000
_cell.angle_alpha   90.00
_cell.angle_beta   90.00
_cell.angle_gamma   90.00
#
_symmetry.space_group_name_H-M   'P 1'
#
loop_
_entity.id
_entity.type
_entity.pdbx_description
1 polymer ?
#
loop_
_entity_poly.entity_id
_entity_poly.type
_entity_poly.pdbx_seq_one_letter_code
_entity_poly.pdbx_strand_id
1 'polypeptide(L)'
;MKKLLVLAMVLSMTLGMAAVGHADVASDPKVTLVYAEVNPEDSLMGKTALVFKEKLEELTGGSVTIDLQASGVLGAENDVLDAMIGGTGAIDITRISAFSLTNYGTQKTKLLSMPFTFESRAHFWKFASSDLGTQFLSEPSELGLGVTGLFYVEEGFRHFFFTKEVADITGVQGTKIRVSSDPTMTGMVSGLGASPTVVSFGELYTALSSGVVDGAEQPIANYQSNKFYEVAPYMILDGHTLGCGEVIIAEAALAKLTDGQKAALEEACKVARDFNAGLSEENEQKCLEEMKGLGVTFVEVTDIQPWKDACAAVITSGTAGQEADYQAICDMAK
;
A
#
# COMPACT_ATOMS: atom_id res chain seq x y z
N MET A 1 35.78 -8.97 -13.14
CA MET A 1 35.91 -9.72 -11.88
C MET A 1 35.52 -8.80 -10.71
N LYS A 2 34.27 -8.25 -10.68
CA LYS A 2 33.72 -7.41 -9.57
C LYS A 2 32.19 -7.60 -9.40
N LYS A 3 31.63 -8.73 -9.84
CA LYS A 3 30.17 -9.00 -9.74
C LYS A 3 29.79 -10.22 -8.88
N LEU A 4 30.71 -10.70 -8.01
CA LEU A 4 30.46 -11.89 -7.18
C LEU A 4 30.62 -11.63 -5.65
N LEU A 5 30.57 -10.38 -5.20
CA LEU A 5 30.81 -10.05 -3.78
C LEU A 5 29.60 -9.49 -3.03
N VAL A 6 28.44 -9.36 -3.65
CA VAL A 6 27.23 -8.83 -2.99
C VAL A 6 26.32 -9.94 -2.42
N LEU A 7 26.49 -11.19 -2.87
CA LEU A 7 25.68 -12.31 -2.38
C LEU A 7 26.25 -13.05 -1.16
N ALA A 8 27.42 -12.63 -0.67
CA ALA A 8 28.11 -13.31 0.45
C ALA A 8 28.01 -12.57 1.80
N MET A 9 27.35 -11.40 1.87
CA MET A 9 27.29 -10.60 3.10
C MET A 9 25.97 -10.76 3.89
N VAL A 10 25.01 -11.53 3.39
CA VAL A 10 23.74 -11.83 4.11
C VAL A 10 23.84 -13.13 4.93
N LEU A 11 24.94 -13.90 4.79
CA LEU A 11 25.04 -15.24 5.41
C LEU A 11 25.90 -15.30 6.68
N SER A 12 26.26 -14.18 7.32
CA SER A 12 27.16 -14.22 8.50
C SER A 12 26.66 -13.48 9.75
N MET A 13 25.36 -13.21 9.90
CA MET A 13 24.79 -12.66 11.15
C MET A 13 23.82 -13.63 11.85
N THR A 14 24.03 -14.93 11.73
CA THR A 14 23.28 -15.93 12.49
C THR A 14 24.19 -16.63 13.50
N LEU A 15 24.53 -15.97 14.59
CA LEU A 15 24.90 -16.65 15.84
C LEU A 15 24.75 -15.66 17.01
N GLY A 16 23.64 -15.73 17.71
CA GLY A 16 23.47 -14.99 18.97
C GLY A 16 22.04 -14.72 19.42
N MET A 17 21.04 -15.44 18.95
CA MET A 17 19.72 -15.37 19.61
C MET A 17 19.62 -16.50 20.63
N ALA A 18 19.49 -16.13 21.91
CA ALA A 18 19.21 -17.03 23.00
C ALA A 18 18.01 -17.91 22.61
N ALA A 19 18.18 -19.22 22.68
CA ALA A 19 17.10 -20.20 22.59
C ALA A 19 16.15 -20.01 23.79
N VAL A 20 15.24 -19.08 23.69
CA VAL A 20 14.00 -19.11 24.45
C VAL A 20 13.24 -20.29 23.84
N GLY A 21 12.94 -21.32 24.64
CA GLY A 21 12.39 -22.60 24.20
C GLY A 21 11.19 -22.39 23.26
N HIS A 22 11.44 -22.43 21.98
CA HIS A 22 10.41 -22.59 20.98
C HIS A 22 9.96 -24.04 21.10
N ALA A 23 8.76 -24.25 21.67
CA ALA A 23 8.02 -25.47 21.37
C ALA A 23 8.17 -25.71 19.88
N ASP A 24 8.32 -26.95 19.44
CA ASP A 24 8.56 -27.33 18.05
C ASP A 24 7.35 -26.91 17.19
N VAL A 25 7.31 -25.61 16.82
CA VAL A 25 6.22 -25.00 16.02
C VAL A 25 6.02 -25.76 14.70
N ALA A 26 7.05 -26.45 14.22
CA ALA A 26 6.96 -27.30 13.03
C ALA A 26 6.02 -28.51 13.24
N SER A 27 5.79 -28.93 14.47
CA SER A 27 4.87 -30.02 14.82
C SER A 27 3.43 -29.56 15.09
N ASP A 28 3.19 -28.26 15.11
CA ASP A 28 1.85 -27.69 15.30
C ASP A 28 0.88 -28.07 14.15
N PRO A 29 -0.43 -27.94 14.37
CA PRO A 29 -1.43 -28.19 13.32
C PRO A 29 -1.12 -27.42 12.04
N LYS A 30 -1.23 -28.09 10.89
CA LYS A 30 -0.98 -27.48 9.59
C LYS A 30 -2.09 -26.49 9.24
N VAL A 31 -1.71 -25.27 8.87
CA VAL A 31 -2.61 -24.20 8.42
C VAL A 31 -2.09 -23.63 7.10
N THR A 32 -2.96 -23.53 6.11
CA THR A 32 -2.69 -22.79 4.88
C THR A 32 -3.52 -21.51 4.90
N LEU A 33 -2.89 -20.37 4.69
CA LEU A 33 -3.51 -19.05 4.63
C LEU A 33 -3.52 -18.56 3.17
N VAL A 34 -4.70 -18.21 2.66
CA VAL A 34 -4.85 -17.62 1.33
C VAL A 34 -4.57 -16.13 1.40
N TYR A 35 -3.59 -15.65 0.64
CA TYR A 35 -3.19 -14.25 0.57
C TYR A 35 -3.53 -13.65 -0.80
N ALA A 36 -4.43 -12.67 -0.83
CA ALA A 36 -4.82 -11.94 -2.04
C ALA A 36 -3.96 -10.66 -2.22
N GLU A 37 -3.36 -10.48 -3.40
CA GLU A 37 -2.60 -9.28 -3.78
C GLU A 37 -3.04 -8.82 -5.18
N VAL A 38 -3.41 -7.55 -5.33
CA VAL A 38 -3.88 -7.02 -6.62
C VAL A 38 -2.74 -6.71 -7.60
N ASN A 39 -1.54 -6.43 -7.08
CA ASN A 39 -0.38 -6.16 -7.91
C ASN A 39 0.29 -7.47 -8.40
N PRO A 40 1.07 -7.40 -9.50
CA PRO A 40 1.89 -8.52 -9.96
C PRO A 40 2.92 -8.97 -8.90
N GLU A 41 3.26 -10.26 -8.93
CA GLU A 41 4.19 -10.86 -7.97
C GLU A 41 5.60 -10.24 -8.03
N ASP A 42 6.04 -9.78 -9.20
CA ASP A 42 7.33 -9.11 -9.41
C ASP A 42 7.35 -7.63 -9.05
N SER A 43 6.21 -7.05 -8.67
CA SER A 43 6.11 -5.69 -8.12
C SER A 43 6.75 -5.60 -6.72
N LEU A 44 6.92 -4.38 -6.21
CA LEU A 44 7.39 -4.18 -4.83
C LEU A 44 6.44 -4.85 -3.81
N MET A 45 5.12 -4.72 -4.01
CA MET A 45 4.11 -5.31 -3.13
C MET A 45 4.11 -6.83 -3.22
N GLY A 46 4.15 -7.40 -4.42
CA GLY A 46 4.25 -8.85 -4.61
C GLY A 46 5.52 -9.43 -3.97
N LYS A 47 6.66 -8.76 -4.13
CA LYS A 47 7.92 -9.17 -3.47
C LYS A 47 7.84 -9.08 -1.95
N THR A 48 7.16 -8.06 -1.41
CA THR A 48 6.92 -7.93 0.04
C THR A 48 6.07 -9.11 0.55
N ALA A 49 5.03 -9.50 -0.20
CA ALA A 49 4.21 -10.66 0.12
C ALA A 49 5.01 -11.98 0.06
N LEU A 50 5.91 -12.12 -0.91
CA LEU A 50 6.82 -13.28 -1.00
C LEU A 50 7.77 -13.36 0.20
N VAL A 51 8.39 -12.25 0.59
CA VAL A 51 9.26 -12.22 1.78
C VAL A 51 8.49 -12.58 3.05
N PHE A 52 7.27 -12.07 3.19
CA PHE A 52 6.39 -12.43 4.30
C PHE A 52 6.08 -13.94 4.31
N LYS A 53 5.69 -14.49 3.15
CA LYS A 53 5.41 -15.92 2.97
C LYS A 53 6.62 -16.76 3.35
N GLU A 54 7.77 -16.52 2.71
CA GLU A 54 9.00 -17.28 2.92
C GLU A 54 9.42 -17.27 4.39
N LYS A 55 9.35 -16.08 5.02
CA LYS A 55 9.74 -15.95 6.43
C LYS A 55 8.80 -16.65 7.38
N LEU A 56 7.49 -16.57 7.16
CA LEU A 56 6.52 -17.28 7.99
C LEU A 56 6.66 -18.80 7.84
N GLU A 57 6.81 -19.30 6.62
CA GLU A 57 7.03 -20.72 6.34
C GLU A 57 8.33 -21.24 6.98
N GLU A 58 9.42 -20.43 6.90
CA GLU A 58 10.69 -20.74 7.56
C GLU A 58 10.53 -20.84 9.08
N LEU A 59 9.98 -19.80 9.72
CA LEU A 59 9.86 -19.71 11.17
C LEU A 59 8.93 -20.78 11.76
N THR A 60 7.94 -21.22 10.99
CA THR A 60 6.99 -22.27 11.42
C THR A 60 7.42 -23.68 11.00
N GLY A 61 8.55 -23.83 10.31
CA GLY A 61 8.96 -25.13 9.76
C GLY A 61 7.91 -25.72 8.82
N GLY A 62 7.13 -24.84 8.14
CA GLY A 62 6.06 -25.20 7.23
C GLY A 62 4.79 -25.73 7.94
N SER A 63 4.59 -25.48 9.23
CA SER A 63 3.29 -25.71 9.87
C SER A 63 2.26 -24.66 9.48
N VAL A 64 2.71 -23.44 9.15
CA VAL A 64 1.89 -22.43 8.45
C VAL A 64 2.46 -22.22 7.06
N THR A 65 1.61 -22.24 6.04
CA THR A 65 1.97 -21.96 4.64
C THR A 65 1.08 -20.86 4.08
N ILE A 66 1.58 -20.10 3.11
CA ILE A 66 0.80 -19.08 2.41
C ILE A 66 0.58 -19.47 0.96
N ASP A 67 -0.69 -19.52 0.55
CA ASP A 67 -1.11 -19.58 -0.85
C ASP A 67 -1.26 -18.14 -1.38
N LEU A 68 -0.21 -17.62 -2.02
CA LEU A 68 -0.19 -16.25 -2.56
C LEU A 68 -0.88 -16.19 -3.91
N GLN A 69 -1.94 -15.41 -4.00
CA GLN A 69 -2.76 -15.17 -5.18
C GLN A 69 -2.57 -13.71 -5.65
N ALA A 70 -1.51 -13.48 -6.44
CA ALA A 70 -1.14 -12.17 -6.97
C ALA A 70 -1.93 -11.78 -8.23
N SER A 71 -1.71 -10.56 -8.73
CA SER A 71 -2.29 -10.02 -9.98
C SER A 71 -3.83 -9.93 -9.98
N GLY A 72 -4.43 -9.75 -8.81
CA GLY A 72 -5.87 -9.54 -8.69
C GLY A 72 -6.74 -10.74 -9.06
N VAL A 73 -6.20 -11.96 -9.06
CA VAL A 73 -6.94 -13.18 -9.45
C VAL A 73 -8.13 -13.49 -8.54
N LEU A 74 -8.11 -12.99 -7.29
CA LEU A 74 -9.21 -13.13 -6.35
C LEU A 74 -10.18 -11.93 -6.32
N GLY A 75 -10.00 -10.95 -7.22
CA GLY A 75 -10.83 -9.76 -7.34
C GLY A 75 -10.09 -8.45 -7.04
N ALA A 76 -10.81 -7.34 -7.15
CA ALA A 76 -10.32 -6.02 -6.74
C ALA A 76 -10.26 -5.91 -5.19
N GLU A 77 -9.57 -4.89 -4.66
CA GLU A 77 -9.43 -4.70 -3.20
C GLU A 77 -10.79 -4.73 -2.47
N ASN A 78 -11.82 -4.08 -3.01
CA ASN A 78 -13.14 -4.08 -2.37
C ASN A 78 -13.81 -5.46 -2.42
N ASP A 79 -13.69 -6.22 -3.52
CA ASP A 79 -14.26 -7.56 -3.61
C ASP A 79 -13.61 -8.51 -2.58
N VAL A 80 -12.29 -8.37 -2.40
CA VAL A 80 -11.52 -9.11 -1.40
C VAL A 80 -11.95 -8.71 0.02
N LEU A 81 -12.07 -7.41 0.30
CA LEU A 81 -12.53 -6.89 1.59
C LEU A 81 -13.97 -7.36 1.91
N ASP A 82 -14.89 -7.29 0.94
CA ASP A 82 -16.27 -7.78 1.09
C ASP A 82 -16.28 -9.27 1.45
N ALA A 83 -15.43 -10.09 0.81
CA ALA A 83 -15.32 -11.50 1.11
C ALA A 83 -14.75 -11.78 2.51
N MET A 84 -13.75 -11.02 2.94
CA MET A 84 -13.13 -11.17 4.27
C MET A 84 -14.05 -10.70 5.38
N ILE A 85 -14.62 -9.48 5.27
CA ILE A 85 -15.54 -8.88 6.26
C ILE A 85 -16.85 -9.65 6.29
N GLY A 86 -17.33 -10.14 5.13
CA GLY A 86 -18.49 -11.03 5.04
C GLY A 86 -18.27 -12.42 5.64
N GLY A 87 -17.06 -12.74 6.09
CA GLY A 87 -16.73 -13.98 6.79
C GLY A 87 -16.84 -15.22 5.92
N THR A 88 -16.60 -15.14 4.61
CA THR A 88 -16.69 -16.28 3.68
C THR A 88 -15.64 -17.36 3.97
N GLY A 89 -14.51 -16.97 4.59
CA GLY A 89 -13.38 -17.85 4.86
C GLY A 89 -12.58 -18.26 3.62
N ALA A 90 -12.82 -17.60 2.47
CA ALA A 90 -12.13 -17.89 1.22
C ALA A 90 -10.76 -17.19 1.13
N ILE A 91 -10.59 -16.07 1.83
CA ILE A 91 -9.38 -15.25 1.86
C ILE A 91 -9.04 -14.97 3.31
N ASP A 92 -7.79 -15.24 3.68
CA ASP A 92 -7.31 -15.10 5.07
C ASP A 92 -6.49 -13.80 5.24
N ILE A 93 -5.71 -13.40 4.25
CA ILE A 93 -4.82 -12.23 4.29
C ILE A 93 -4.99 -11.43 3.00
N THR A 94 -4.87 -10.10 3.10
CA THR A 94 -4.73 -9.25 1.92
C THR A 94 -3.90 -8.02 2.24
N ARG A 95 -3.21 -7.48 1.24
CA ARG A 95 -2.67 -6.13 1.27
C ARG A 95 -3.68 -5.21 0.57
N ILE A 96 -4.01 -4.13 1.21
CA ILE A 96 -4.93 -3.11 0.71
C ILE A 96 -4.32 -1.72 0.81
N SER A 97 -4.83 -0.80 0.00
CA SER A 97 -4.61 0.63 0.24
C SER A 97 -5.32 1.04 1.54
N ALA A 98 -4.67 1.81 2.42
CA ALA A 98 -5.23 2.19 3.72
C ALA A 98 -6.61 2.87 3.60
N PHE A 99 -6.83 3.65 2.53
CA PHE A 99 -8.12 4.29 2.27
C PHE A 99 -9.26 3.31 1.95
N SER A 100 -8.99 2.07 1.53
CA SER A 100 -10.04 1.11 1.16
C SER A 100 -10.93 0.72 2.33
N LEU A 101 -10.42 0.79 3.56
CA LEU A 101 -11.19 0.52 4.78
C LEU A 101 -12.20 1.64 5.12
N THR A 102 -12.08 2.83 4.54
CA THR A 102 -13.01 3.94 4.80
C THR A 102 -14.45 3.60 4.40
N ASN A 103 -14.61 2.77 3.38
CA ASN A 103 -15.93 2.30 2.94
C ASN A 103 -16.62 1.40 3.97
N TYR A 104 -15.87 0.88 4.95
CA TYR A 104 -16.35 -0.01 6.02
C TYR A 104 -16.44 0.69 7.37
N GLY A 105 -16.30 2.02 7.38
CA GLY A 105 -16.54 2.86 8.55
C GLY A 105 -15.31 3.24 9.35
N THR A 106 -14.11 2.83 8.94
CA THR A 106 -12.88 3.28 9.62
C THR A 106 -12.71 4.79 9.47
N GLN A 107 -12.26 5.45 10.52
CA GLN A 107 -12.03 6.89 10.55
C GLN A 107 -10.54 7.24 10.69
N LYS A 108 -9.78 6.41 11.40
CA LYS A 108 -8.36 6.61 11.63
C LYS A 108 -7.56 6.35 10.36
N THR A 109 -7.77 5.21 9.71
CA THR A 109 -7.05 4.84 8.47
C THR A 109 -7.26 5.85 7.34
N LYS A 110 -8.43 6.52 7.32
CA LYS A 110 -8.73 7.62 6.40
C LYS A 110 -7.69 8.75 6.47
N LEU A 111 -7.14 9.04 7.65
CA LEU A 111 -6.16 10.11 7.84
C LEU A 111 -4.86 9.86 7.09
N LEU A 112 -4.52 8.59 6.83
CA LEU A 112 -3.29 8.21 6.11
C LEU A 112 -3.35 8.55 4.61
N SER A 113 -4.54 8.73 4.06
CA SER A 113 -4.77 9.08 2.65
C SER A 113 -5.08 10.57 2.43
N MET A 114 -5.11 11.39 3.51
CA MET A 114 -5.27 12.82 3.34
C MET A 114 -4.11 13.40 2.51
N PRO A 115 -4.39 14.24 1.52
CA PRO A 115 -3.34 14.82 0.69
C PRO A 115 -2.30 15.56 1.54
N PHE A 116 -1.02 15.37 1.20
CA PHE A 116 0.12 16.04 1.83
C PHE A 116 0.30 15.79 3.34
N THR A 117 -0.28 14.70 3.88
CA THR A 117 -0.11 14.33 5.29
C THR A 117 1.34 13.96 5.60
N PHE A 118 1.92 13.08 4.81
CA PHE A 118 3.32 12.67 5.00
C PHE A 118 4.27 13.49 4.13
N GLU A 119 5.22 14.16 4.77
CA GLU A 119 6.22 15.00 4.09
C GLU A 119 7.39 14.17 3.53
N SER A 120 7.58 12.95 4.04
CA SER A 120 8.64 12.03 3.62
C SER A 120 8.33 10.60 4.02
N ARG A 121 9.04 9.64 3.44
CA ARG A 121 9.01 8.22 3.86
C ARG A 121 9.41 8.05 5.33
N ALA A 122 10.43 8.77 5.78
CA ALA A 122 10.86 8.74 7.17
C ALA A 122 9.76 9.20 8.13
N HIS A 123 8.98 10.22 7.75
CA HIS A 123 7.80 10.66 8.52
C HIS A 123 6.75 9.54 8.62
N PHE A 124 6.42 8.89 7.51
CA PHE A 124 5.49 7.75 7.52
C PHE A 124 5.98 6.60 8.39
N TRP A 125 7.25 6.20 8.26
CA TRP A 125 7.78 5.08 9.04
C TRP A 125 7.90 5.40 10.53
N LYS A 126 8.06 6.69 10.91
CA LYS A 126 7.98 7.14 12.29
C LYS A 126 6.55 6.96 12.85
N PHE A 127 5.53 7.31 12.07
CA PHE A 127 4.13 7.03 12.40
C PHE A 127 3.86 5.51 12.47
N ALA A 128 4.20 4.76 11.43
CA ALA A 128 3.93 3.32 11.31
C ALA A 128 4.58 2.48 12.42
N SER A 129 5.66 3.00 13.05
CA SER A 129 6.35 2.37 14.18
C SER A 129 5.91 2.90 15.54
N SER A 130 4.93 3.80 15.60
CA SER A 130 4.44 4.41 16.83
C SER A 130 3.27 3.64 17.44
N ASP A 131 2.96 3.95 18.71
CA ASP A 131 1.75 3.45 19.36
C ASP A 131 0.48 3.90 18.63
N LEU A 132 0.49 5.11 18.03
CA LEU A 132 -0.62 5.62 17.25
C LEU A 132 -0.82 4.78 15.97
N GLY A 133 0.26 4.42 15.26
CA GLY A 133 0.20 3.52 14.11
C GLY A 133 -0.38 2.15 14.49
N THR A 134 0.02 1.60 15.64
CA THR A 134 -0.54 0.34 16.14
C THR A 134 -2.04 0.45 16.43
N GLN A 135 -2.50 1.56 17.01
CA GLN A 135 -3.94 1.79 17.25
C GLN A 135 -4.73 1.86 15.93
N PHE A 136 -4.16 2.44 14.88
CA PHE A 136 -4.83 2.50 13.57
C PHE A 136 -4.99 1.11 12.95
N LEU A 137 -3.98 0.24 13.05
CA LEU A 137 -4.06 -1.16 12.61
C LEU A 137 -5.14 -1.96 13.35
N SER A 138 -5.45 -1.59 14.60
CA SER A 138 -6.47 -2.26 15.41
C SER A 138 -7.89 -1.76 15.12
N GLU A 139 -8.07 -0.61 14.47
CA GLU A 139 -9.39 0.00 14.27
C GLU A 139 -10.41 -0.93 13.59
N PRO A 140 -10.08 -1.71 12.53
CA PRO A 140 -11.04 -2.61 11.91
C PRO A 140 -11.58 -3.68 12.88
N SER A 141 -10.71 -4.22 13.74
CA SER A 141 -11.08 -5.16 14.79
C SER A 141 -11.96 -4.51 15.86
N GLU A 142 -11.61 -3.30 16.30
CA GLU A 142 -12.40 -2.51 17.29
C GLU A 142 -13.81 -2.20 16.78
N LEU A 143 -13.98 -2.02 15.47
CA LEU A 143 -15.26 -1.83 14.80
C LEU A 143 -16.04 -3.14 14.55
N GLY A 144 -15.45 -4.29 14.88
CA GLY A 144 -16.09 -5.59 14.68
C GLY A 144 -16.16 -6.03 13.23
N LEU A 145 -15.25 -5.58 12.38
CA LEU A 145 -15.21 -5.94 10.95
C LEU A 145 -14.66 -7.37 10.73
N GLY A 146 -14.22 -8.07 11.76
CA GLY A 146 -13.69 -9.43 11.67
C GLY A 146 -12.33 -9.53 10.99
N VAL A 147 -11.64 -8.40 10.83
CA VAL A 147 -10.28 -8.30 10.30
C VAL A 147 -9.43 -7.39 11.19
N THR A 148 -8.13 -7.58 11.21
CA THR A 148 -7.17 -6.74 11.94
C THR A 148 -5.93 -6.49 11.10
N GLY A 149 -5.30 -5.32 11.29
CA GLY A 149 -4.03 -4.98 10.63
C GLY A 149 -2.87 -5.77 11.21
N LEU A 150 -1.95 -6.20 10.34
CA LEU A 150 -0.72 -6.87 10.71
C LEU A 150 0.48 -5.90 10.66
N PHE A 151 0.66 -5.20 9.56
CA PHE A 151 1.74 -4.23 9.36
C PHE A 151 1.44 -3.28 8.22
N TYR A 152 2.15 -2.15 8.24
CA TYR A 152 2.12 -1.17 7.15
C TYR A 152 3.13 -1.49 6.07
N VAL A 153 2.78 -1.08 4.84
CA VAL A 153 3.67 -0.99 3.69
C VAL A 153 3.54 0.39 3.05
N GLU A 154 4.56 0.83 2.31
CA GLU A 154 4.46 2.02 1.49
C GLU A 154 4.83 1.71 0.04
N GLU A 155 4.20 2.40 -0.88
CA GLU A 155 4.28 2.17 -2.31
C GLU A 155 5.02 3.30 -3.05
N GLY A 156 5.43 4.34 -2.33
CA GLY A 156 5.95 5.58 -2.87
C GLY A 156 4.93 6.70 -2.90
N PHE A 157 5.40 7.90 -3.25
CA PHE A 157 4.49 9.03 -3.46
C PHE A 157 3.66 8.82 -4.72
N ARG A 158 2.38 9.18 -4.62
CA ARG A 158 1.40 9.09 -5.70
C ARG A 158 1.44 10.36 -6.53
N HIS A 159 1.32 10.17 -7.84
CA HIS A 159 1.46 11.21 -8.85
C HIS A 159 0.35 11.09 -9.88
N PHE A 160 -0.15 12.22 -10.38
CA PHE A 160 -1.09 12.19 -11.49
C PHE A 160 -0.39 11.88 -12.81
N PHE A 161 -1.04 11.06 -13.65
CA PHE A 161 -0.56 10.75 -14.99
C PHE A 161 -1.71 10.75 -16.01
N PHE A 162 -1.40 11.05 -17.26
CA PHE A 162 -2.39 11.38 -18.27
C PHE A 162 -2.09 10.72 -19.61
N THR A 163 -3.16 10.51 -20.41
CA THR A 163 -3.08 10.02 -21.80
C THR A 163 -2.59 11.11 -22.77
N LYS A 164 -2.65 12.38 -22.36
CA LYS A 164 -2.20 13.57 -23.12
C LYS A 164 -1.30 14.43 -22.25
N GLU A 165 -0.49 15.25 -22.88
CA GLU A 165 0.40 16.15 -22.17
C GLU A 165 -0.39 17.14 -21.30
N VAL A 166 0.00 17.21 -20.03
CA VAL A 166 -0.50 18.13 -19.01
C VAL A 166 0.73 18.75 -18.34
N ALA A 167 0.89 20.06 -18.47
CA ALA A 167 2.12 20.76 -18.06
C ALA A 167 2.09 21.23 -16.58
N ASP A 168 0.90 21.45 -16.03
CA ASP A 168 0.73 22.00 -14.69
C ASP A 168 -0.69 21.73 -14.14
N ILE A 169 -0.98 22.24 -12.94
CA ILE A 169 -2.29 22.10 -12.27
C ILE A 169 -3.45 22.65 -13.11
N THR A 170 -3.24 23.67 -13.95
CA THR A 170 -4.32 24.25 -14.76
C THR A 170 -4.74 23.31 -15.88
N GLY A 171 -3.83 22.51 -16.41
CA GLY A 171 -4.12 21.46 -17.40
C GLY A 171 -4.86 20.26 -16.83
N VAL A 172 -4.90 20.10 -15.51
CA VAL A 172 -5.69 19.05 -14.82
C VAL A 172 -7.18 19.40 -14.86
N GLN A 173 -7.55 20.69 -14.87
CA GLN A 173 -8.93 21.14 -14.81
C GLN A 173 -9.76 20.62 -15.98
N GLY A 174 -10.96 20.12 -15.68
CA GLY A 174 -11.89 19.59 -16.67
C GLY A 174 -11.55 18.19 -17.20
N THR A 175 -10.43 17.60 -16.83
CA THR A 175 -10.09 16.23 -17.21
C THR A 175 -10.92 15.21 -16.41
N LYS A 176 -11.10 14.02 -16.95
CA LYS A 176 -11.70 12.89 -16.26
C LYS A 176 -10.59 12.05 -15.63
N ILE A 177 -10.52 12.03 -14.32
CA ILE A 177 -9.47 11.31 -13.59
C ILE A 177 -10.06 10.09 -12.89
N ARG A 178 -9.49 8.93 -13.15
CA ARG A 178 -9.83 7.72 -12.40
C ARG A 178 -9.43 7.87 -10.94
N VAL A 179 -10.33 7.49 -10.07
CA VAL A 179 -10.09 7.32 -8.63
C VAL A 179 -10.50 5.93 -8.18
N SER A 180 -9.93 5.47 -7.07
CA SER A 180 -10.48 4.32 -6.34
C SER A 180 -11.80 4.71 -5.67
N SER A 181 -12.54 3.72 -5.15
CA SER A 181 -13.77 3.97 -4.39
C SER A 181 -13.43 4.54 -3.01
N ASP A 182 -13.01 5.80 -2.97
CA ASP A 182 -12.62 6.54 -1.76
C ASP A 182 -13.10 7.99 -1.82
N PRO A 183 -13.81 8.49 -0.79
CA PRO A 183 -14.30 9.86 -0.74
C PRO A 183 -13.20 10.92 -0.73
N THR A 184 -12.04 10.63 -0.12
CA THR A 184 -10.90 11.55 -0.05
C THR A 184 -10.32 11.78 -1.44
N MET A 185 -10.08 10.69 -2.19
CA MET A 185 -9.57 10.79 -3.56
C MET A 185 -10.56 11.49 -4.49
N THR A 186 -11.85 11.18 -4.35
CA THR A 186 -12.93 11.85 -5.08
C THR A 186 -12.95 13.35 -4.77
N GLY A 187 -12.84 13.72 -3.48
CA GLY A 187 -12.78 15.11 -3.04
C GLY A 187 -11.53 15.85 -3.53
N MET A 188 -10.38 15.20 -3.51
CA MET A 188 -9.11 15.75 -4.00
C MET A 188 -9.21 16.08 -5.50
N VAL A 189 -9.61 15.13 -6.33
CA VAL A 189 -9.76 15.32 -7.77
C VAL A 189 -10.78 16.43 -8.08
N SER A 190 -11.90 16.47 -7.35
CA SER A 190 -12.90 17.55 -7.48
C SER A 190 -12.32 18.92 -7.08
N GLY A 191 -11.51 18.97 -6.03
CA GLY A 191 -10.84 20.20 -5.57
C GLY A 191 -9.87 20.76 -6.62
N LEU A 192 -9.23 19.90 -7.42
CA LEU A 192 -8.39 20.28 -8.56
C LEU A 192 -9.20 20.77 -9.77
N GLY A 193 -10.53 20.77 -9.71
CA GLY A 193 -11.39 21.15 -10.84
C GLY A 193 -11.52 20.06 -11.92
N ALA A 194 -11.12 18.84 -11.63
CA ALA A 194 -11.26 17.67 -12.50
C ALA A 194 -12.53 16.86 -12.14
N SER A 195 -12.89 15.93 -13.00
CA SER A 195 -14.05 15.03 -12.82
C SER A 195 -13.61 13.66 -12.35
N PRO A 196 -13.85 13.28 -11.09
CA PRO A 196 -13.49 11.95 -10.61
C PRO A 196 -14.39 10.86 -11.23
N THR A 197 -13.78 9.76 -11.64
CA THR A 197 -14.49 8.59 -12.20
C THR A 197 -14.01 7.34 -11.45
N VAL A 198 -14.90 6.70 -10.73
CA VAL A 198 -14.57 5.48 -9.97
C VAL A 198 -14.48 4.31 -10.93
N VAL A 199 -13.29 3.68 -10.99
CA VAL A 199 -13.01 2.48 -11.79
C VAL A 199 -12.13 1.55 -10.95
N SER A 200 -12.37 0.24 -10.99
CA SER A 200 -11.55 -0.74 -10.30
C SER A 200 -10.09 -0.71 -10.80
N PHE A 201 -9.13 -1.12 -9.95
CA PHE A 201 -7.73 -1.08 -10.33
C PHE A 201 -7.44 -1.98 -11.53
N GLY A 202 -8.01 -3.18 -11.59
CA GLY A 202 -7.82 -4.12 -12.69
C GLY A 202 -8.37 -3.64 -14.04
N GLU A 203 -9.29 -2.67 -14.04
CA GLU A 203 -9.90 -2.09 -15.25
C GLU A 203 -9.20 -0.80 -15.70
N LEU A 204 -8.27 -0.26 -14.90
CA LEU A 204 -7.66 1.05 -15.15
C LEU A 204 -6.94 1.14 -16.50
N TYR A 205 -6.14 0.12 -16.87
CA TYR A 205 -5.46 0.11 -18.17
C TYR A 205 -6.46 0.23 -19.33
N THR A 206 -7.55 -0.53 -19.28
CA THR A 206 -8.61 -0.50 -20.29
C THR A 206 -9.35 0.86 -20.29
N ALA A 207 -9.63 1.44 -19.13
CA ALA A 207 -10.29 2.73 -19.03
C ALA A 207 -9.46 3.87 -19.62
N LEU A 208 -8.13 3.86 -19.43
CA LEU A 208 -7.18 4.79 -20.04
C LEU A 208 -7.09 4.58 -21.56
N SER A 209 -6.86 3.34 -22.01
CA SER A 209 -6.69 3.03 -23.43
C SER A 209 -7.93 3.29 -24.27
N SER A 210 -9.12 3.14 -23.69
CA SER A 210 -10.41 3.40 -24.36
C SER A 210 -10.89 4.84 -24.24
N GLY A 211 -10.20 5.70 -23.47
CA GLY A 211 -10.59 7.10 -23.26
C GLY A 211 -11.82 7.30 -22.36
N VAL A 212 -12.17 6.31 -21.53
CA VAL A 212 -13.17 6.46 -20.47
C VAL A 212 -12.71 7.50 -19.45
N VAL A 213 -11.40 7.50 -19.16
CA VAL A 213 -10.73 8.50 -18.34
C VAL A 213 -9.53 9.11 -19.10
N ASP A 214 -9.21 10.36 -18.79
CA ASP A 214 -8.08 11.08 -19.38
C ASP A 214 -6.78 10.87 -18.61
N GLY A 215 -6.89 10.45 -17.34
CA GLY A 215 -5.77 10.23 -16.46
C GLY A 215 -6.16 9.46 -15.20
N ALA A 216 -5.15 9.23 -14.37
CA ALA A 216 -5.29 8.59 -13.07
C ALA A 216 -4.14 9.05 -12.15
N GLU A 217 -4.01 8.46 -10.97
CA GLU A 217 -2.91 8.71 -10.06
C GLU A 217 -2.40 7.38 -9.48
N GLN A 218 -1.11 7.23 -9.35
CA GLN A 218 -0.45 6.05 -8.77
C GLN A 218 0.97 6.39 -8.29
N PRO A 219 1.53 5.57 -7.40
CA PRO A 219 2.98 5.55 -7.19
C PRO A 219 3.72 5.13 -8.46
N ILE A 220 4.93 5.64 -8.63
CA ILE A 220 5.78 5.38 -9.82
C ILE A 220 6.00 3.87 -10.04
N ALA A 221 6.24 3.11 -8.97
CA ALA A 221 6.45 1.68 -9.06
C ALA A 221 5.21 0.92 -9.55
N ASN A 222 4.00 1.31 -9.09
CA ASN A 222 2.75 0.69 -9.53
C ASN A 222 2.39 1.10 -10.97
N TYR A 223 2.66 2.36 -11.35
CA TYR A 223 2.51 2.85 -12.70
C TYR A 223 3.37 2.03 -13.68
N GLN A 224 4.62 1.72 -13.31
CA GLN A 224 5.51 0.89 -14.12
C GLN A 224 5.07 -0.58 -14.18
N SER A 225 4.88 -1.23 -13.02
CA SER A 225 4.60 -2.67 -12.96
C SER A 225 3.29 -3.07 -13.65
N ASN A 226 2.31 -2.15 -13.68
CA ASN A 226 1.04 -2.33 -14.38
C ASN A 226 1.04 -1.74 -15.81
N LYS A 227 2.18 -1.26 -16.30
CA LYS A 227 2.40 -0.75 -17.66
C LYS A 227 1.48 0.39 -18.07
N PHE A 228 1.01 1.20 -17.13
CA PHE A 228 0.14 2.33 -17.45
C PHE A 228 0.82 3.36 -18.36
N TYR A 229 2.16 3.41 -18.35
CA TYR A 229 2.95 4.26 -19.24
C TYR A 229 2.72 3.99 -20.74
N GLU A 230 2.30 2.78 -21.12
CA GLU A 230 2.02 2.45 -22.52
C GLU A 230 0.81 3.22 -23.08
N VAL A 231 -0.14 3.60 -22.21
CA VAL A 231 -1.41 4.25 -22.59
C VAL A 231 -1.56 5.67 -22.03
N ALA A 232 -0.75 6.05 -21.04
CA ALA A 232 -0.79 7.35 -20.37
C ALA A 232 0.65 7.80 -20.01
N PRO A 233 1.46 8.24 -21.01
CA PRO A 233 2.89 8.44 -20.85
C PRO A 233 3.31 9.80 -20.26
N TYR A 234 2.39 10.60 -19.72
CA TYR A 234 2.67 11.91 -19.14
C TYR A 234 2.38 11.91 -17.64
N MET A 235 3.39 12.08 -16.80
CA MET A 235 3.25 12.09 -15.35
C MET A 235 3.72 13.42 -14.76
N ILE A 236 2.89 14.01 -13.89
CA ILE A 236 3.24 15.18 -13.08
C ILE A 236 3.73 14.70 -11.72
N LEU A 237 4.94 15.08 -11.34
CA LEU A 237 5.55 14.68 -10.07
C LEU A 237 5.08 15.60 -8.93
N ASP A 238 3.78 15.55 -8.63
CA ASP A 238 3.12 16.39 -7.62
C ASP A 238 3.18 15.81 -6.20
N GLY A 239 3.38 14.49 -6.06
CA GLY A 239 3.57 13.84 -4.76
C GLY A 239 2.44 14.10 -3.76
N HIS A 240 1.19 14.19 -4.24
CA HIS A 240 0.05 14.62 -3.42
C HIS A 240 -0.26 13.74 -2.23
N THR A 241 0.11 12.47 -2.26
CA THR A 241 -0.14 11.52 -1.15
C THR A 241 0.94 10.46 -1.14
N LEU A 242 1.43 10.04 0.03
CA LEU A 242 2.20 8.81 0.13
C LEU A 242 1.25 7.61 0.00
N GLY A 243 1.57 6.66 -0.86
CA GLY A 243 0.81 5.42 -1.02
C GLY A 243 0.98 4.53 0.21
N CYS A 244 0.13 4.70 1.21
CA CYS A 244 0.11 3.88 2.41
C CYS A 244 -0.77 2.65 2.18
N GLY A 245 -0.22 1.48 2.48
CA GLY A 245 -0.95 0.22 2.46
C GLY A 245 -0.90 -0.47 3.82
N GLU A 246 -1.85 -1.36 4.02
CA GLU A 246 -1.94 -2.22 5.19
C GLU A 246 -2.03 -3.68 4.74
N VAL A 247 -1.28 -4.56 5.38
CA VAL A 247 -1.54 -6.00 5.32
C VAL A 247 -2.45 -6.35 6.48
N ILE A 248 -3.60 -6.90 6.18
CA ILE A 248 -4.63 -7.28 7.15
C ILE A 248 -4.88 -8.79 7.12
N ILE A 249 -5.35 -9.34 8.23
CA ILE A 249 -5.72 -10.75 8.38
C ILE A 249 -7.15 -10.88 8.91
N ALA A 250 -7.88 -11.88 8.43
CA ALA A 250 -9.16 -12.27 9.02
C ALA A 250 -8.95 -12.80 10.44
N GLU A 251 -9.71 -12.31 11.43
CA GLU A 251 -9.62 -12.77 12.82
C GLU A 251 -9.90 -14.27 12.95
N ALA A 252 -10.80 -14.81 12.10
CA ALA A 252 -11.07 -16.23 12.03
C ALA A 252 -9.85 -17.06 11.57
N ALA A 253 -8.98 -16.49 10.70
CA ALA A 253 -7.73 -17.11 10.30
C ALA A 253 -6.70 -17.04 11.42
N LEU A 254 -6.57 -15.88 12.08
CA LEU A 254 -5.67 -15.68 13.22
C LEU A 254 -6.04 -16.62 14.39
N ALA A 255 -7.33 -16.91 14.60
CA ALA A 255 -7.80 -17.82 15.62
C ALA A 255 -7.44 -19.30 15.38
N LYS A 256 -7.09 -19.69 14.15
CA LYS A 256 -6.62 -21.04 13.81
C LYS A 256 -5.17 -21.30 14.26
N LEU A 257 -4.39 -20.23 14.50
CA LEU A 257 -2.98 -20.31 14.81
C LEU A 257 -2.73 -20.55 16.28
N THR A 258 -1.74 -21.40 16.59
CA THR A 258 -1.22 -21.56 17.95
C THR A 258 -0.45 -20.31 18.39
N ASP A 259 -0.15 -20.19 19.68
CA ASP A 259 0.63 -19.05 20.19
C ASP A 259 2.04 -19.01 19.57
N GLY A 260 2.65 -20.18 19.32
CA GLY A 260 3.94 -20.28 18.63
C GLY A 260 3.86 -19.80 17.17
N GLN A 261 2.80 -20.21 16.46
CA GLN A 261 2.55 -19.75 15.08
C GLN A 261 2.25 -18.25 15.00
N LYS A 262 1.53 -17.68 15.98
CA LYS A 262 1.29 -16.23 16.09
C LYS A 262 2.57 -15.44 16.32
N ALA A 263 3.45 -15.92 17.21
CA ALA A 263 4.75 -15.29 17.43
C ALA A 263 5.62 -15.31 16.16
N ALA A 264 5.58 -16.42 15.39
CA ALA A 264 6.25 -16.51 14.09
C ALA A 264 5.63 -15.55 13.06
N LEU A 265 4.30 -15.39 13.05
CA LEU A 265 3.60 -14.43 12.21
C LEU A 265 4.05 -12.99 12.50
N GLU A 266 4.11 -12.59 13.78
CA GLU A 266 4.57 -11.26 14.18
C GLU A 266 6.00 -10.98 13.73
N GLU A 267 6.89 -11.96 13.82
CA GLU A 267 8.27 -11.80 13.36
C GLU A 267 8.36 -11.72 11.83
N ALA A 268 7.57 -12.53 11.11
CA ALA A 268 7.48 -12.46 9.64
C ALA A 268 6.95 -11.09 9.18
N CYS A 269 5.97 -10.50 9.89
CA CYS A 269 5.47 -9.15 9.64
C CYS A 269 6.58 -8.10 9.73
N LYS A 270 7.43 -8.17 10.76
CA LYS A 270 8.55 -7.24 10.93
C LYS A 270 9.54 -7.34 9.76
N VAL A 271 9.91 -8.57 9.38
CA VAL A 271 10.84 -8.80 8.26
C VAL A 271 10.27 -8.27 6.94
N ALA A 272 9.00 -8.53 6.65
CA ALA A 272 8.36 -8.04 5.43
C ALA A 272 8.22 -6.51 5.41
N ARG A 273 7.85 -5.90 6.53
CA ARG A 273 7.80 -4.45 6.69
C ARG A 273 9.17 -3.82 6.45
N ASP A 274 10.22 -4.35 7.09
CA ASP A 274 11.59 -3.81 6.99
C ASP A 274 12.14 -4.00 5.56
N PHE A 275 11.79 -5.09 4.88
CA PHE A 275 12.08 -5.29 3.46
C PHE A 275 11.43 -4.20 2.60
N ASN A 276 10.12 -3.94 2.79
CA ASN A 276 9.40 -2.90 2.05
C ASN A 276 10.03 -1.53 2.29
N ALA A 277 10.24 -1.15 3.56
CA ALA A 277 10.82 0.13 3.96
C ALA A 277 12.24 0.33 3.39
N GLY A 278 13.04 -0.73 3.32
CA GLY A 278 14.43 -0.66 2.85
C GLY A 278 14.58 -0.57 1.32
N LEU A 279 13.57 -0.97 0.57
CA LEU A 279 13.68 -1.05 -0.91
C LEU A 279 12.78 -0.08 -1.66
N SER A 280 11.80 0.52 -1.03
CA SER A 280 10.78 1.32 -1.73
C SER A 280 11.37 2.52 -2.47
N GLU A 281 12.29 3.26 -1.85
CA GLU A 281 12.93 4.44 -2.45
C GLU A 281 13.86 4.05 -3.62
N GLU A 282 14.72 3.04 -3.42
CA GLU A 282 15.61 2.55 -4.48
C GLU A 282 14.81 2.01 -5.67
N ASN A 283 13.74 1.26 -5.38
CA ASN A 283 12.86 0.72 -6.40
C ASN A 283 12.15 1.84 -7.19
N GLU A 284 11.66 2.89 -6.53
CA GLU A 284 11.02 4.03 -7.19
C GLU A 284 11.99 4.76 -8.12
N GLN A 285 13.21 5.05 -7.64
CA GLN A 285 14.24 5.71 -8.47
C GLN A 285 14.61 4.87 -9.70
N LYS A 286 14.74 3.57 -9.51
CA LYS A 286 15.01 2.64 -10.62
C LYS A 286 13.87 2.66 -11.64
N CYS A 287 12.62 2.57 -11.18
CA CYS A 287 11.44 2.63 -12.06
C CYS A 287 11.37 3.93 -12.84
N LEU A 288 11.64 5.07 -12.18
CA LEU A 288 11.65 6.38 -12.82
C LEU A 288 12.69 6.47 -13.94
N GLU A 289 13.91 6.00 -13.70
CA GLU A 289 14.97 6.00 -14.73
C GLU A 289 14.65 5.06 -15.89
N GLU A 290 14.12 3.88 -15.61
CA GLU A 290 13.70 2.92 -16.65
C GLU A 290 12.60 3.52 -17.54
N MET A 291 11.61 4.19 -16.95
CA MET A 291 10.49 4.78 -17.70
C MET A 291 10.90 6.01 -18.51
N LYS A 292 11.87 6.83 -18.03
CA LYS A 292 12.49 7.88 -18.87
C LYS A 292 13.09 7.27 -20.13
N GLY A 293 13.74 6.12 -20.02
CA GLY A 293 14.30 5.37 -21.15
C GLY A 293 13.24 4.82 -22.11
N LEU A 294 12.00 4.64 -21.66
CA LEU A 294 10.84 4.19 -22.45
C LEU A 294 10.04 5.35 -23.08
N GLY A 295 10.46 6.60 -22.86
CA GLY A 295 9.84 7.78 -23.46
C GLY A 295 8.70 8.38 -22.63
N VAL A 296 8.58 8.03 -21.36
CA VAL A 296 7.65 8.70 -20.44
C VAL A 296 8.13 10.11 -20.16
N THR A 297 7.22 11.07 -20.24
CA THR A 297 7.46 12.47 -19.89
C THR A 297 7.11 12.72 -18.44
N PHE A 298 8.08 13.13 -17.65
CA PHE A 298 7.90 13.56 -16.27
C PHE A 298 7.95 15.07 -16.17
N VAL A 299 6.93 15.67 -15.54
CA VAL A 299 6.80 17.10 -15.30
C VAL A 299 7.05 17.37 -13.83
N GLU A 300 8.13 18.10 -13.52
CA GLU A 300 8.46 18.52 -12.16
C GLU A 300 7.53 19.63 -11.68
N VAL A 301 6.98 19.49 -10.48
CA VAL A 301 6.21 20.55 -9.81
C VAL A 301 7.16 21.42 -9.01
N THR A 302 7.38 22.64 -9.48
CA THR A 302 8.27 23.63 -8.83
C THR A 302 7.58 24.42 -7.73
N ASP A 303 6.25 24.55 -7.79
CA ASP A 303 5.42 25.18 -6.75
C ASP A 303 4.26 24.25 -6.37
N ILE A 304 4.36 23.65 -5.20
CA ILE A 304 3.35 22.72 -4.68
C ILE A 304 2.16 23.43 -4.01
N GLN A 305 2.26 24.74 -3.72
CA GLN A 305 1.24 25.43 -2.94
C GLN A 305 -0.14 25.44 -3.61
N PRO A 306 -0.28 25.68 -4.92
CA PRO A 306 -1.59 25.60 -5.60
C PRO A 306 -2.26 24.22 -5.46
N TRP A 307 -1.49 23.13 -5.43
CA TRP A 307 -1.98 21.77 -5.23
C TRP A 307 -2.49 21.57 -3.80
N LYS A 308 -1.75 22.06 -2.80
CA LYS A 308 -2.16 22.04 -1.39
C LYS A 308 -3.43 22.86 -1.17
N ASP A 309 -3.52 24.04 -1.77
CA ASP A 309 -4.68 24.92 -1.66
C ASP A 309 -5.94 24.25 -2.25
N ALA A 310 -5.81 23.56 -3.38
CA ALA A 310 -6.90 22.80 -4.01
C ALA A 310 -7.40 21.64 -3.13
N CYS A 311 -6.54 21.08 -2.29
CA CYS A 311 -6.87 19.99 -1.37
C CYS A 311 -7.39 20.45 0.00
N ALA A 312 -7.33 21.76 0.33
CA ALA A 312 -7.64 22.27 1.67
C ALA A 312 -9.05 21.87 2.17
N ALA A 313 -10.05 21.89 1.28
CA ALA A 313 -11.42 21.53 1.63
C ALA A 313 -11.57 20.05 1.98
N VAL A 314 -10.94 19.16 1.22
CA VAL A 314 -11.00 17.70 1.47
C VAL A 314 -10.23 17.34 2.74
N ILE A 315 -9.10 17.99 3.02
CA ILE A 315 -8.36 17.81 4.28
C ILE A 315 -9.25 18.22 5.46
N THR A 316 -9.83 19.42 5.43
CA THR A 316 -10.70 19.92 6.50
C THR A 316 -11.89 19.00 6.76
N SER A 317 -12.58 18.54 5.71
CA SER A 317 -13.73 17.64 5.87
C SER A 317 -13.30 16.22 6.26
N GLY A 318 -12.18 15.74 5.73
CA GLY A 318 -11.67 14.40 5.99
C GLY A 318 -11.13 14.19 7.39
N THR A 319 -10.61 15.25 8.01
CA THR A 319 -10.05 15.22 9.38
C THR A 319 -11.07 15.57 10.45
N ALA A 320 -12.29 15.97 10.07
CA ALA A 320 -13.33 16.37 11.02
C ALA A 320 -13.65 15.27 12.05
N GLY A 321 -13.54 15.61 13.33
CA GLY A 321 -13.70 14.69 14.45
C GLY A 321 -12.48 13.82 14.78
N GLN A 322 -11.40 13.96 14.01
CA GLN A 322 -10.10 13.26 14.18
C GLN A 322 -8.91 14.25 14.17
N GLU A 323 -9.18 15.52 14.45
CA GLU A 323 -8.18 16.60 14.34
C GLU A 323 -6.96 16.35 15.22
N ALA A 324 -7.17 15.76 16.42
CA ALA A 324 -6.10 15.47 17.36
C ALA A 324 -5.14 14.37 16.81
N ASP A 325 -5.70 13.30 16.27
CA ASP A 325 -4.91 12.21 15.68
C ASP A 325 -4.19 12.69 14.41
N TYR A 326 -4.87 13.47 13.57
CA TYR A 326 -4.26 14.07 12.39
C TYR A 326 -3.09 15.00 12.74
N GLN A 327 -3.28 15.87 13.76
CA GLN A 327 -2.20 16.74 14.23
C GLN A 327 -1.04 15.93 14.81
N ALA A 328 -1.33 14.85 15.55
CA ALA A 328 -0.29 13.97 16.09
C ALA A 328 0.54 13.30 14.96
N ILE A 329 -0.09 12.89 13.85
CA ILE A 329 0.63 12.42 12.67
C ILE A 329 1.52 13.53 12.12
N CYS A 330 0.97 14.72 11.86
CA CYS A 330 1.73 15.85 11.30
C CYS A 330 2.92 16.27 12.20
N ASP A 331 2.77 16.21 13.51
CA ASP A 331 3.84 16.56 14.46
C ASP A 331 5.01 15.56 14.44
N MET A 332 4.81 14.36 13.92
CA MET A 332 5.88 13.36 13.74
C MET A 332 6.85 13.72 12.59
N ALA A 333 6.52 14.69 11.73
CA ALA A 333 7.44 15.20 10.71
C ALA A 333 8.64 15.95 11.30
N LYS A 334 8.50 16.47 12.53
CA LYS A 334 9.54 17.19 13.26
C LYS A 334 10.44 16.18 14.00
#